data_3cb9257230b27a01752eb3698e3ecd5b
#
_entry.id   3cb9257230b27a01752eb3698e3ecd5b
#
_cell.length_a   1.000
_cell.length_b   1.000
_cell.length_c   1.000
_cell.angle_alpha   90.00
_cell.angle_beta   90.00
_cell.angle_gamma   90.00
#
_symmetry.space_group_name_H-M   'P 1'
#
loop_
_entity.id
_entity.type
_entity.pdbx_description
1 polymer ?
#
loop_
_entity_poly.entity_id
_entity_poly.type
_entity_poly.pdbx_seq_one_letter_code
_entity_poly.pdbx_strand_id
1 'polypeptide(L)'
;MSEIDNQENQDLIPEENKLEQVEETVQTVEETVVEEPVAEEPKTEEFAVAESTTENESEEPAKKKNFKLWAIIIGALALVGIIIGILYATGVLGKYKGFKKDRQTGIYYKFYGDINDTAVMPKTGDLVGILFSLKAGDSLLIPMMPNQMLMDSVYEGDIYAAIRMMHVGDSATFILDGVEFFKNFMNNQEYPFGDDPLYVDVKLYAQMPHDQFVKMQAEYEQMMKSKQAQEESDIKDYVAKNGFSAPTEEGIYYKTVKKGTGEQPQPMQNVSVHYTGKLLDGTTFDSSLDRGEPFTFTLGANQVIPGWEIAVGKMHVGERVTVVIPSSLAYGERGNYSIPPFSPLVFDIELLKIEDAQ
;
A
#
# COMPACT_ATOMS: atom_id res chain seq x y z
N MET A 1 -60.73 4.78 5.97
CA MET A 1 -60.15 5.71 4.99
C MET A 1 -59.10 6.50 5.76
N SER A 2 -57.84 6.33 5.54
CA SER A 2 -57.01 5.60 4.59
C SER A 2 -55.65 5.33 5.26
N GLU A 3 -55.26 4.07 5.24
CA GLU A 3 -53.85 3.70 5.25
C GLU A 3 -53.18 4.29 4.01
N ILE A 4 -52.08 4.94 4.12
CA ILE A 4 -50.94 5.09 3.21
C ILE A 4 -49.97 6.09 3.89
N ASP A 5 -48.80 5.65 4.17
CA ASP A 5 -47.48 6.28 4.28
C ASP A 5 -46.72 5.80 5.52
N ASN A 6 -46.18 4.58 5.34
CA ASN A 6 -45.14 4.09 6.21
C ASN A 6 -44.18 3.19 5.41
N GLN A 7 -43.51 3.80 4.42
CA GLN A 7 -42.49 3.10 3.64
C GLN A 7 -41.48 4.08 2.98
N GLU A 8 -40.76 4.82 3.85
CA GLU A 8 -39.54 5.53 3.45
C GLU A 8 -38.72 5.91 4.71
N ASN A 9 -38.17 4.93 5.39
CA ASN A 9 -37.12 5.17 6.39
C ASN A 9 -36.45 3.85 6.80
N GLN A 10 -35.90 3.16 5.82
CA GLN A 10 -34.90 2.10 6.05
C GLN A 10 -33.92 2.19 4.88
N ASP A 11 -32.82 2.87 5.09
CA ASP A 11 -31.51 2.69 4.43
C ASP A 11 -30.62 3.94 4.63
N LEU A 12 -30.43 4.30 5.90
CA LEU A 12 -29.31 5.16 6.29
C LEU A 12 -28.50 4.41 7.35
N ILE A 13 -27.61 3.55 6.90
CA ILE A 13 -26.51 3.03 7.74
C ILE A 13 -25.58 4.22 8.00
N PRO A 14 -25.25 4.53 9.25
CA PRO A 14 -24.30 5.61 9.59
C PRO A 14 -22.96 5.37 8.91
N GLU A 15 -22.35 6.41 8.36
CA GLU A 15 -21.09 6.35 7.61
C GLU A 15 -19.89 5.83 8.43
N GLU A 16 -19.94 5.89 9.74
CA GLU A 16 -18.93 5.32 10.64
C GLU A 16 -18.77 3.81 10.49
N ASN A 17 -19.84 3.07 10.15
CA ASN A 17 -19.80 1.62 9.98
C ASN A 17 -19.17 1.16 8.64
N LYS A 18 -18.95 2.06 7.67
CA LYS A 18 -18.31 1.69 6.39
C LYS A 18 -16.79 1.64 6.47
N LEU A 19 -16.18 2.46 7.30
CA LEU A 19 -14.73 2.47 7.52
C LEU A 19 -14.30 1.28 8.37
N GLU A 20 -15.06 0.93 9.42
CA GLU A 20 -14.79 -0.28 10.22
C GLU A 20 -14.91 -1.58 9.41
N GLN A 21 -15.85 -1.66 8.46
CA GLN A 21 -15.98 -2.85 7.59
C GLN A 21 -14.81 -3.03 6.62
N VAL A 22 -14.12 -1.95 6.23
CA VAL A 22 -12.92 -2.04 5.38
C VAL A 22 -11.70 -2.46 6.21
N GLU A 23 -11.58 -2.01 7.45
CA GLU A 23 -10.51 -2.42 8.35
C GLU A 23 -10.71 -3.87 8.84
N GLU A 24 -11.93 -4.29 9.12
CA GLU A 24 -12.26 -5.67 9.52
C GLU A 24 -12.04 -6.66 8.37
N THR A 25 -12.23 -6.25 7.10
CA THR A 25 -11.94 -7.08 5.92
C THR A 25 -10.43 -7.24 5.71
N VAL A 26 -9.61 -6.29 6.09
CA VAL A 26 -8.15 -6.38 6.00
C VAL A 26 -7.60 -7.28 7.11
N GLN A 27 -8.14 -7.22 8.33
CA GLN A 27 -7.70 -8.08 9.44
C GLN A 27 -8.11 -9.56 9.27
N THR A 28 -9.28 -9.84 8.65
CA THR A 28 -9.73 -11.22 8.43
C THR A 28 -8.93 -11.96 7.35
N VAL A 29 -8.21 -11.24 6.47
CA VAL A 29 -7.35 -11.85 5.44
C VAL A 29 -5.98 -12.25 6.01
N GLU A 30 -5.51 -11.64 7.09
CA GLU A 30 -4.24 -12.02 7.74
C GLU A 30 -4.33 -13.34 8.55
N GLU A 31 -5.52 -13.72 9.02
CA GLU A 31 -5.71 -14.96 9.84
C GLU A 31 -5.93 -16.24 9.05
N THR A 32 -6.09 -16.21 7.72
CA THR A 32 -6.39 -17.38 6.88
C THR A 32 -5.24 -17.89 6.00
N VAL A 33 -3.99 -17.56 6.29
CA VAL A 33 -2.84 -18.19 5.64
C VAL A 33 -2.59 -19.55 6.33
N VAL A 34 -3.34 -20.57 5.91
CA VAL A 34 -3.11 -21.97 6.29
C VAL A 34 -1.98 -22.51 5.42
N GLU A 35 -0.99 -23.12 6.07
CA GLU A 35 0.12 -23.84 5.46
C GLU A 35 -0.35 -24.90 4.46
N GLU A 36 0.07 -24.83 3.21
CA GLU A 36 -0.08 -25.95 2.27
C GLU A 36 1.08 -26.94 2.42
N PRO A 37 0.80 -28.25 2.31
CA PRO A 37 1.81 -29.28 2.48
C PRO A 37 2.74 -29.39 1.26
N VAL A 38 4.03 -29.53 1.55
CA VAL A 38 5.12 -29.80 0.61
C VAL A 38 4.85 -31.09 -0.15
N ALA A 39 4.75 -31.02 -1.47
CA ALA A 39 4.63 -32.17 -2.35
C ALA A 39 6.00 -32.81 -2.60
N GLU A 40 6.07 -34.13 -2.38
CA GLU A 40 7.22 -35.00 -2.61
C GLU A 40 7.63 -35.04 -4.10
N GLU A 41 8.93 -35.05 -4.34
CA GLU A 41 9.53 -35.26 -5.66
C GLU A 41 9.33 -36.69 -6.19
N PRO A 42 9.04 -36.91 -7.48
CA PRO A 42 9.04 -38.25 -8.07
C PRO A 42 10.46 -38.67 -8.47
N LYS A 43 10.81 -39.87 -8.01
CA LYS A 43 12.06 -40.58 -8.30
C LYS A 43 12.21 -40.86 -9.80
N THR A 44 13.40 -40.58 -10.30
CA THR A 44 13.89 -40.96 -11.62
C THR A 44 14.06 -42.47 -11.75
N GLU A 45 13.38 -43.09 -12.68
CA GLU A 45 13.72 -44.44 -13.18
C GLU A 45 14.65 -44.39 -14.41
N GLU A 46 15.77 -45.07 -14.23
CA GLU A 46 16.78 -45.33 -15.29
C GLU A 46 16.23 -46.34 -16.28
N PHE A 47 16.22 -46.01 -17.57
CA PHE A 47 16.03 -46.99 -18.62
C PHE A 47 17.33 -47.31 -19.36
N ALA A 48 17.69 -48.57 -19.29
CA ALA A 48 18.87 -49.18 -19.86
C ALA A 48 18.86 -49.19 -21.40
N VAL A 49 20.03 -48.92 -21.94
CA VAL A 49 20.36 -49.02 -23.35
C VAL A 49 20.56 -50.51 -23.69
N ALA A 50 19.89 -51.00 -24.72
CA ALA A 50 20.17 -52.32 -25.33
C ALA A 50 20.77 -52.08 -26.74
N GLU A 51 22.03 -52.42 -26.88
CA GLU A 51 22.71 -52.62 -28.18
C GLU A 51 22.13 -53.85 -28.87
N SER A 52 21.94 -53.76 -30.20
CA SER A 52 21.94 -54.94 -31.04
C SER A 52 22.52 -54.66 -32.44
N THR A 53 23.50 -55.37 -32.68
CA THR A 53 24.41 -55.64 -33.78
C THR A 53 23.81 -55.67 -35.17
N THR A 54 24.70 -55.29 -36.09
CA THR A 54 24.72 -55.36 -37.54
C THR A 54 24.46 -56.74 -38.12
N GLU A 55 23.74 -56.77 -39.28
CA GLU A 55 24.10 -57.66 -40.41
C GLU A 55 23.78 -57.03 -41.75
N ASN A 56 24.77 -57.14 -42.66
CA ASN A 56 24.77 -56.70 -44.06
C ASN A 56 23.97 -57.67 -44.89
N GLU A 57 23.24 -57.22 -45.90
CA GLU A 57 23.11 -57.84 -47.17
C GLU A 57 22.77 -56.86 -48.31
N SER A 58 23.46 -57.06 -49.39
CA SER A 58 23.47 -56.31 -50.63
C SER A 58 22.25 -56.64 -51.51
N GLU A 59 21.78 -55.68 -52.32
CA GLU A 59 21.61 -55.69 -53.76
C GLU A 59 20.55 -54.74 -54.33
N GLU A 60 20.78 -54.21 -55.43
CA GLU A 60 20.46 -53.17 -56.43
C GLU A 60 18.95 -52.99 -56.86
N PRO A 61 18.60 -52.10 -57.88
CA PRO A 61 17.84 -50.86 -57.54
C PRO A 61 16.41 -50.86 -58.15
N ALA A 62 15.48 -50.26 -57.44
CA ALA A 62 14.15 -49.99 -57.97
C ALA A 62 13.75 -48.48 -57.81
N LYS A 63 13.98 -47.75 -58.87
CA LYS A 63 13.72 -46.30 -59.06
C LYS A 63 12.26 -45.88 -59.12
N LYS A 64 11.29 -46.45 -58.42
CA LYS A 64 9.88 -46.00 -58.39
C LYS A 64 9.18 -46.04 -57.06
N LYS A 65 9.85 -46.34 -55.93
CA LYS A 65 9.24 -46.34 -54.57
C LYS A 65 9.48 -45.09 -53.75
N ASN A 66 10.37 -44.18 -54.20
CA ASN A 66 10.82 -43.07 -53.30
C ASN A 66 9.85 -41.91 -53.17
N PHE A 67 8.90 -41.68 -54.10
CA PHE A 67 7.97 -40.56 -54.01
C PHE A 67 6.97 -40.72 -52.85
N LYS A 68 6.43 -41.92 -52.62
CA LYS A 68 5.54 -42.18 -51.50
C LYS A 68 6.29 -42.11 -50.17
N LEU A 69 7.55 -42.57 -50.13
CA LEU A 69 8.40 -42.50 -48.95
C LEU A 69 8.73 -41.03 -48.61
N TRP A 70 9.08 -40.22 -49.63
CA TRP A 70 9.31 -38.80 -49.43
C TRP A 70 8.06 -38.02 -48.99
N ALA A 71 6.88 -38.37 -49.51
CA ALA A 71 5.61 -37.77 -49.07
C ALA A 71 5.30 -38.13 -47.64
N ILE A 72 5.60 -39.35 -47.19
CA ILE A 72 5.45 -39.78 -45.78
C ILE A 72 6.45 -39.04 -44.87
N ILE A 73 7.72 -38.89 -45.31
CA ILE A 73 8.75 -38.17 -44.56
C ILE A 73 8.40 -36.68 -44.44
N ILE A 74 7.95 -36.03 -45.50
CA ILE A 74 7.50 -34.61 -45.47
C ILE A 74 6.27 -34.47 -44.59
N GLY A 75 5.30 -35.38 -44.66
CA GLY A 75 4.14 -35.41 -43.79
C GLY A 75 4.50 -35.58 -42.28
N ALA A 76 5.46 -36.49 -42.01
CA ALA A 76 5.97 -36.70 -40.66
C ALA A 76 6.73 -35.46 -40.13
N LEU A 77 7.57 -34.82 -40.96
CA LEU A 77 8.28 -33.59 -40.60
C LEU A 77 7.31 -32.40 -40.37
N ALA A 78 6.26 -32.32 -41.21
CA ALA A 78 5.22 -31.31 -41.00
C ALA A 78 4.44 -31.54 -39.65
N LEU A 79 4.15 -32.78 -39.33
CA LEU A 79 3.47 -33.16 -38.09
C LEU A 79 4.37 -32.92 -36.87
N VAL A 80 5.66 -33.21 -36.95
CA VAL A 80 6.67 -32.88 -35.95
C VAL A 80 6.79 -31.35 -35.82
N GLY A 81 6.78 -30.60 -36.91
CA GLY A 81 6.78 -29.13 -36.88
C GLY A 81 5.53 -28.55 -36.20
N ILE A 82 4.34 -29.15 -36.45
CA ILE A 82 3.10 -28.78 -35.79
C ILE A 82 3.18 -29.12 -34.29
N ILE A 83 3.68 -30.28 -33.92
CA ILE A 83 3.84 -30.68 -32.50
C ILE A 83 4.83 -29.72 -31.80
N ILE A 84 5.97 -29.42 -32.40
CA ILE A 84 6.94 -28.45 -31.87
C ILE A 84 6.30 -27.08 -31.76
N GLY A 85 5.52 -26.63 -32.74
CA GLY A 85 4.77 -25.38 -32.70
C GLY A 85 3.74 -25.34 -31.56
N ILE A 86 3.02 -26.43 -31.33
CA ILE A 86 2.08 -26.58 -30.20
C ILE A 86 2.83 -26.57 -28.87
N LEU A 87 3.94 -27.31 -28.76
CA LEU A 87 4.75 -27.33 -27.54
C LEU A 87 5.38 -25.97 -27.24
N TYR A 88 5.74 -25.20 -28.28
CA TYR A 88 6.22 -23.82 -28.13
C TYR A 88 5.07 -22.87 -27.72
N ALA A 89 3.90 -22.99 -28.34
CA ALA A 89 2.71 -22.20 -28.03
C ALA A 89 2.13 -22.50 -26.62
N THR A 90 2.31 -23.73 -26.13
CA THR A 90 1.91 -24.15 -24.79
C THR A 90 3.00 -23.90 -23.73
N GLY A 91 4.16 -23.33 -24.11
CA GLY A 91 5.26 -23.02 -23.19
C GLY A 91 6.11 -24.23 -22.76
N VAL A 92 5.85 -25.43 -23.30
CA VAL A 92 6.65 -26.64 -22.99
C VAL A 92 8.08 -26.56 -23.51
N LEU A 93 8.29 -25.90 -24.65
CA LEU A 93 9.59 -25.68 -25.30
C LEU A 93 10.01 -24.21 -25.36
N GLY A 94 9.39 -23.33 -24.56
CA GLY A 94 9.73 -21.91 -24.49
C GLY A 94 11.04 -21.64 -23.74
N LYS A 95 11.54 -20.38 -23.82
CA LYS A 95 12.69 -19.89 -23.04
C LYS A 95 12.53 -20.20 -21.55
N TYR A 96 11.29 -20.10 -21.04
CA TYR A 96 10.95 -20.40 -19.66
C TYR A 96 9.92 -21.54 -19.62
N LYS A 97 10.36 -22.72 -19.15
CA LYS A 97 9.52 -23.94 -19.10
C LYS A 97 8.26 -23.71 -18.28
N GLY A 98 7.09 -24.02 -18.85
CA GLY A 98 5.79 -23.90 -18.20
C GLY A 98 5.18 -22.48 -18.24
N PHE A 99 5.87 -21.49 -18.81
CA PHE A 99 5.34 -20.16 -19.05
C PHE A 99 4.84 -20.02 -20.48
N LYS A 100 3.76 -19.28 -20.67
CA LYS A 100 3.28 -18.81 -21.98
C LYS A 100 3.85 -17.42 -22.24
N LYS A 101 4.01 -17.05 -23.51
CA LYS A 101 4.42 -15.69 -23.88
C LYS A 101 3.23 -14.96 -24.48
N ASP A 102 2.89 -13.82 -23.93
CA ASP A 102 1.94 -12.91 -24.57
C ASP A 102 2.58 -12.28 -25.81
N ARG A 103 1.81 -12.20 -26.90
CA ARG A 103 2.32 -11.72 -28.20
C ARG A 103 2.33 -10.19 -28.30
N GLN A 104 1.48 -9.52 -27.53
CA GLN A 104 1.36 -8.06 -27.58
C GLN A 104 2.40 -7.41 -26.68
N THR A 105 2.49 -7.85 -25.44
CA THR A 105 3.38 -7.26 -24.43
C THR A 105 4.75 -7.91 -24.34
N GLY A 106 4.91 -9.10 -24.93
CA GLY A 106 6.15 -9.89 -24.83
C GLY A 106 6.37 -10.55 -23.46
N ILE A 107 5.49 -10.32 -22.48
CA ILE A 107 5.58 -10.84 -21.12
C ILE A 107 5.41 -12.36 -21.11
N TYR A 108 6.25 -13.05 -20.36
CA TYR A 108 6.03 -14.46 -20.04
C TYR A 108 5.19 -14.56 -18.77
N TYR A 109 4.19 -15.44 -18.77
CA TYR A 109 3.23 -15.56 -17.67
C TYR A 109 2.80 -17.00 -17.40
N LYS A 110 2.40 -17.25 -16.15
CA LYS A 110 1.82 -18.51 -15.71
C LYS A 110 0.72 -18.19 -14.69
N PHE A 111 -0.53 -18.51 -15.02
CA PHE A 111 -1.67 -18.42 -14.11
C PHE A 111 -1.79 -19.67 -13.25
N TYR A 112 -2.31 -19.52 -12.04
CA TYR A 112 -2.57 -20.59 -11.08
C TYR A 112 -4.06 -20.65 -10.75
N GLY A 113 -4.61 -21.88 -10.71
CA GLY A 113 -6.04 -22.12 -10.47
C GLY A 113 -6.91 -21.89 -11.71
N ASP A 114 -8.23 -21.85 -11.49
CA ASP A 114 -9.21 -21.58 -12.53
C ASP A 114 -9.30 -20.07 -12.74
N ILE A 115 -9.11 -19.63 -13.97
CA ILE A 115 -9.22 -18.20 -14.34
C ILE A 115 -10.69 -17.80 -14.24
N ASN A 116 -10.97 -16.72 -13.53
CA ASN A 116 -12.33 -16.17 -13.41
C ASN A 116 -12.68 -15.30 -14.61
N ASP A 117 -13.00 -15.89 -15.74
CA ASP A 117 -13.29 -15.19 -17.00
C ASP A 117 -14.54 -14.28 -16.95
N THR A 118 -15.31 -14.32 -15.84
CA THR A 118 -16.52 -13.50 -15.69
C THR A 118 -16.27 -12.16 -15.02
N ALA A 119 -15.12 -11.99 -14.37
CA ALA A 119 -14.75 -10.74 -13.71
C ALA A 119 -14.18 -9.71 -14.70
N VAL A 120 -14.20 -8.44 -14.31
CA VAL A 120 -13.66 -7.35 -15.13
C VAL A 120 -12.14 -7.29 -14.97
N MET A 121 -11.44 -7.09 -16.09
CA MET A 121 -9.99 -6.82 -16.09
C MET A 121 -9.70 -5.36 -15.75
N PRO A 122 -8.60 -5.07 -15.03
CA PRO A 122 -8.17 -3.71 -14.73
C PRO A 122 -7.87 -2.88 -15.97
N LYS A 123 -8.26 -1.62 -15.92
CA LYS A 123 -8.01 -0.62 -16.96
C LYS A 123 -7.13 0.50 -16.42
N THR A 124 -6.57 1.30 -17.31
CA THR A 124 -5.84 2.52 -16.94
C THR A 124 -6.73 3.44 -16.11
N GLY A 125 -6.21 3.93 -15.00
CA GLY A 125 -6.91 4.75 -14.03
C GLY A 125 -7.63 3.98 -12.92
N ASP A 126 -7.83 2.66 -13.04
CA ASP A 126 -8.39 1.85 -11.95
C ASP A 126 -7.41 1.76 -10.78
N LEU A 127 -7.90 1.76 -9.55
CA LEU A 127 -7.11 1.41 -8.37
C LEU A 127 -7.22 -0.09 -8.15
N VAL A 128 -6.09 -0.78 -8.03
CA VAL A 128 -6.06 -2.23 -7.78
C VAL A 128 -5.36 -2.56 -6.48
N GLY A 129 -5.87 -3.56 -5.78
CA GLY A 129 -5.24 -4.19 -4.63
C GLY A 129 -4.60 -5.52 -5.04
N ILE A 130 -3.30 -5.65 -4.79
CA ILE A 130 -2.54 -6.84 -5.12
C ILE A 130 -1.73 -7.34 -3.92
N LEU A 131 -1.54 -8.66 -3.83
CA LEU A 131 -0.38 -9.23 -3.13
C LEU A 131 0.69 -9.48 -4.18
N PHE A 132 1.92 -9.08 -3.92
CA PHE A 132 3.01 -9.32 -4.86
C PHE A 132 4.30 -9.71 -4.16
N SER A 133 5.15 -10.46 -4.86
CA SER A 133 6.54 -10.74 -4.47
C SER A 133 7.47 -10.59 -5.67
N LEU A 134 8.73 -10.29 -5.41
CA LEU A 134 9.78 -10.19 -6.44
C LEU A 134 10.89 -11.20 -6.17
N LYS A 135 11.31 -11.90 -7.23
CA LYS A 135 12.46 -12.83 -7.21
C LYS A 135 13.33 -12.60 -8.45
N ALA A 136 14.64 -12.62 -8.27
CA ALA A 136 15.61 -12.64 -9.37
C ALA A 136 16.36 -13.98 -9.33
N GLY A 137 16.19 -14.81 -10.36
CA GLY A 137 16.62 -16.19 -10.29
C GLY A 137 16.04 -16.90 -9.06
N ASP A 138 16.91 -17.43 -8.19
CA ASP A 138 16.52 -18.07 -6.93
C ASP A 138 16.48 -17.11 -5.72
N SER A 139 16.84 -15.83 -5.92
CA SER A 139 16.92 -14.84 -4.85
C SER A 139 15.58 -14.12 -4.62
N LEU A 140 15.02 -14.22 -3.42
CA LEU A 140 13.83 -13.47 -3.00
C LEU A 140 14.24 -12.03 -2.68
N LEU A 141 13.72 -11.05 -3.43
CA LEU A 141 14.02 -9.62 -3.27
C LEU A 141 12.99 -8.94 -2.37
N ILE A 142 11.71 -9.21 -2.63
CA ILE A 142 10.59 -8.69 -1.86
C ILE A 142 9.68 -9.89 -1.53
N PRO A 143 9.43 -10.16 -0.24
CA PRO A 143 8.48 -11.19 0.16
C PRO A 143 7.05 -10.81 -0.25
N MET A 144 6.13 -11.77 -0.26
CA MET A 144 4.73 -11.53 -0.57
C MET A 144 4.15 -10.50 0.39
N MET A 145 3.69 -9.38 -0.15
CA MET A 145 3.15 -8.27 0.64
C MET A 145 2.01 -7.57 -0.10
N PRO A 146 1.05 -6.98 0.64
CA PRO A 146 -0.01 -6.20 0.03
C PRO A 146 0.51 -4.88 -0.54
N ASN A 147 -0.07 -4.49 -1.65
CA ASN A 147 0.14 -3.17 -2.25
C ASN A 147 -1.13 -2.70 -2.95
N GLN A 148 -1.29 -1.39 -3.01
CA GLN A 148 -2.31 -0.74 -3.82
C GLN A 148 -1.63 0.11 -4.88
N MET A 149 -2.09 0.00 -6.11
CA MET A 149 -1.51 0.77 -7.20
C MET A 149 -2.58 1.28 -8.16
N LEU A 150 -2.41 2.54 -8.58
CA LEU A 150 -3.21 3.12 -9.64
C LEU A 150 -2.69 2.58 -10.98
N MET A 151 -3.58 1.99 -11.77
CA MET A 151 -3.22 1.41 -13.05
C MET A 151 -2.78 2.47 -14.06
N ASP A 152 -1.57 2.33 -14.59
CA ASP A 152 -0.98 3.24 -15.57
C ASP A 152 -0.23 2.44 -16.65
N SER A 153 0.73 3.05 -17.32
CA SER A 153 1.68 2.42 -18.25
C SER A 153 2.95 3.26 -18.25
N VAL A 154 4.08 2.62 -18.01
CA VAL A 154 5.39 3.28 -17.95
C VAL A 154 6.25 2.88 -19.14
N TYR A 155 6.25 1.59 -19.51
CA TYR A 155 6.92 1.06 -20.68
C TYR A 155 6.17 -0.18 -21.21
N GLU A 156 6.48 -0.60 -22.43
CA GLU A 156 5.86 -1.79 -23.01
C GLU A 156 6.28 -3.05 -22.23
N GLY A 157 5.30 -3.85 -21.79
CA GLY A 157 5.55 -5.05 -21.01
C GLY A 157 5.86 -4.79 -19.53
N ASP A 158 5.42 -3.67 -18.97
CA ASP A 158 5.55 -3.34 -17.56
C ASP A 158 4.61 -4.16 -16.65
N ILE A 159 4.72 -3.93 -15.34
CA ILE A 159 3.85 -4.58 -14.33
C ILE A 159 2.37 -4.27 -14.54
N TYR A 160 2.03 -3.07 -15.03
CA TYR A 160 0.64 -2.71 -15.32
C TYR A 160 0.09 -3.51 -16.49
N ALA A 161 0.91 -3.78 -17.54
CA ALA A 161 0.54 -4.64 -18.65
C ALA A 161 0.29 -6.08 -18.15
N ALA A 162 1.11 -6.58 -17.22
CA ALA A 162 0.92 -7.88 -16.59
C ALA A 162 -0.40 -7.97 -15.81
N ILE A 163 -0.70 -6.98 -14.97
CA ILE A 163 -1.93 -6.95 -14.16
C ILE A 163 -3.18 -6.81 -15.05
N ARG A 164 -3.12 -6.10 -16.18
CA ARG A 164 -4.23 -6.04 -17.15
C ARG A 164 -4.60 -7.38 -17.76
N MET A 165 -3.79 -8.41 -17.63
CA MET A 165 -4.08 -9.78 -18.08
C MET A 165 -4.85 -10.58 -17.02
N MET A 166 -5.10 -10.04 -15.83
CA MET A 166 -5.70 -10.70 -14.68
C MET A 166 -7.14 -10.26 -14.44
N HIS A 167 -7.93 -11.14 -13.86
CA HIS A 167 -9.22 -10.82 -13.25
C HIS A 167 -9.10 -10.80 -11.72
N VAL A 168 -10.01 -10.12 -11.03
CA VAL A 168 -10.04 -10.16 -9.56
C VAL A 168 -10.22 -11.60 -9.08
N GLY A 169 -9.31 -12.05 -8.20
CA GLY A 169 -9.22 -13.41 -7.70
C GLY A 169 -8.07 -14.22 -8.31
N ASP A 170 -7.57 -13.82 -9.48
CA ASP A 170 -6.49 -14.51 -10.17
C ASP A 170 -5.16 -14.41 -9.41
N SER A 171 -4.37 -15.48 -9.56
CA SER A 171 -2.97 -15.54 -9.15
C SER A 171 -2.10 -15.93 -10.33
N ALA A 172 -0.99 -15.23 -10.52
CA ALA A 172 -0.07 -15.49 -11.63
C ALA A 172 1.37 -15.16 -11.27
N THR A 173 2.31 -15.80 -11.94
CA THR A 173 3.72 -15.36 -12.03
C THR A 173 3.96 -14.77 -13.40
N PHE A 174 4.56 -13.60 -13.42
CA PHE A 174 5.04 -12.92 -14.62
C PHE A 174 6.56 -12.86 -14.61
N ILE A 175 7.16 -12.87 -15.81
CA ILE A 175 8.59 -12.62 -15.99
C ILE A 175 8.69 -11.29 -16.72
N LEU A 176 9.24 -10.29 -16.04
CA LEU A 176 9.41 -8.92 -16.54
C LEU A 176 10.88 -8.65 -16.89
N ASP A 177 11.11 -7.58 -17.64
CA ASP A 177 12.44 -7.04 -17.86
C ASP A 177 12.97 -6.41 -16.57
N GLY A 178 13.99 -7.04 -15.95
CA GLY A 178 14.54 -6.60 -14.67
C GLY A 178 15.22 -5.23 -14.78
N VAL A 179 15.88 -4.93 -15.89
CA VAL A 179 16.58 -3.66 -16.11
C VAL A 179 15.58 -2.50 -16.18
N GLU A 180 14.56 -2.64 -17.04
CA GLU A 180 13.50 -1.62 -17.15
C GLU A 180 12.67 -1.51 -15.87
N PHE A 181 12.39 -2.61 -15.17
CA PHE A 181 11.68 -2.59 -13.88
C PHE A 181 12.47 -1.83 -12.82
N PHE A 182 13.75 -2.12 -12.62
CA PHE A 182 14.56 -1.45 -11.60
C PHE A 182 14.78 0.03 -11.91
N LYS A 183 14.99 0.36 -13.17
CA LYS A 183 15.11 1.75 -13.62
C LYS A 183 13.85 2.56 -13.34
N ASN A 184 12.67 2.01 -13.61
CA ASN A 184 11.41 2.77 -13.55
C ASN A 184 10.69 2.67 -12.20
N PHE A 185 10.82 1.56 -11.45
CA PHE A 185 10.09 1.31 -10.21
C PHE A 185 10.97 1.23 -8.95
N MET A 186 12.31 1.14 -9.12
CA MET A 186 13.26 1.04 -8.01
C MET A 186 14.22 2.25 -7.95
N ASN A 187 13.68 3.48 -8.10
CA ASN A 187 14.43 4.73 -8.02
C ASN A 187 15.65 4.81 -8.96
N ASN A 188 15.49 4.36 -10.19
CA ASN A 188 16.56 4.35 -11.21
C ASN A 188 17.80 3.53 -10.80
N GLN A 189 17.59 2.46 -10.02
CA GLN A 189 18.68 1.54 -9.66
C GLN A 189 19.04 0.65 -10.84
N GLU A 190 20.32 0.26 -10.90
CA GLU A 190 20.80 -0.75 -11.83
C GLU A 190 20.31 -2.14 -11.38
N TYR A 191 19.91 -2.98 -12.33
CA TYR A 191 19.52 -4.36 -12.05
C TYR A 191 20.76 -5.20 -11.73
N PRO A 192 20.96 -5.65 -10.46
CA PRO A 192 22.24 -6.23 -10.04
C PRO A 192 22.38 -7.73 -10.33
N PHE A 193 21.38 -8.35 -11.01
CA PHE A 193 21.31 -9.80 -11.21
C PHE A 193 21.65 -10.23 -12.65
N GLY A 194 22.25 -9.35 -13.46
CA GLY A 194 22.70 -9.65 -14.82
C GLY A 194 21.56 -10.14 -15.72
N ASP A 195 21.70 -11.34 -16.28
CA ASP A 195 20.71 -11.94 -17.19
C ASP A 195 19.63 -12.78 -16.47
N ASP A 196 19.65 -12.83 -15.14
CA ASP A 196 18.63 -13.57 -14.37
C ASP A 196 17.24 -12.95 -14.58
N PRO A 197 16.21 -13.79 -14.79
CA PRO A 197 14.86 -13.29 -14.99
C PRO A 197 14.29 -12.70 -13.70
N LEU A 198 13.56 -11.59 -13.83
CA LEU A 198 12.78 -11.02 -12.74
C LEU A 198 11.40 -11.67 -12.72
N TYR A 199 11.14 -12.50 -11.73
CA TYR A 199 9.83 -13.10 -11.48
C TYR A 199 9.01 -12.20 -10.57
N VAL A 200 7.76 -11.96 -10.94
CA VAL A 200 6.79 -11.18 -10.18
C VAL A 200 5.58 -12.07 -9.93
N ASP A 201 5.44 -12.59 -8.72
CA ASP A 201 4.24 -13.30 -8.32
C ASP A 201 3.18 -12.26 -7.93
N VAL A 202 1.97 -12.38 -8.46
CA VAL A 202 0.86 -11.44 -8.22
C VAL A 202 -0.41 -12.21 -7.91
N LYS A 203 -1.14 -11.76 -6.88
CA LYS A 203 -2.54 -12.10 -6.65
C LYS A 203 -3.35 -10.81 -6.69
N LEU A 204 -4.28 -10.69 -7.63
CA LEU A 204 -5.19 -9.54 -7.74
C LEU A 204 -6.41 -9.80 -6.85
N TYR A 205 -6.54 -9.10 -5.71
CA TYR A 205 -7.64 -9.34 -4.77
C TYR A 205 -8.72 -8.26 -4.79
N ALA A 206 -8.44 -7.08 -5.34
CA ALA A 206 -9.41 -5.98 -5.41
C ALA A 206 -9.20 -5.11 -6.65
N GLN A 207 -10.28 -4.50 -7.12
CA GLN A 207 -10.27 -3.50 -8.18
C GLN A 207 -11.35 -2.46 -7.88
N MET A 208 -11.00 -1.19 -7.99
CA MET A 208 -11.93 -0.06 -7.97
C MET A 208 -11.85 0.66 -9.31
N PRO A 209 -12.94 0.74 -10.08
CA PRO A 209 -12.97 1.49 -11.33
C PRO A 209 -12.57 2.95 -11.15
N HIS A 210 -11.95 3.53 -12.18
CA HIS A 210 -11.43 4.90 -12.17
C HIS A 210 -12.47 5.95 -11.77
N ASP A 211 -13.69 5.84 -12.30
CA ASP A 211 -14.77 6.76 -11.99
C ASP A 211 -15.18 6.73 -10.51
N GLN A 212 -15.20 5.54 -9.90
CA GLN A 212 -15.46 5.38 -8.47
C GLN A 212 -14.30 5.94 -7.62
N PHE A 213 -13.06 5.70 -8.05
CA PHE A 213 -11.88 6.23 -7.37
C PHE A 213 -11.86 7.77 -7.38
N VAL A 214 -12.10 8.40 -8.54
CA VAL A 214 -12.17 9.86 -8.66
C VAL A 214 -13.31 10.44 -7.82
N LYS A 215 -14.47 9.78 -7.82
CA LYS A 215 -15.61 10.19 -6.99
C LYS A 215 -15.27 10.13 -5.50
N MET A 216 -14.68 9.03 -5.06
CA MET A 216 -14.24 8.85 -3.67
C MET A 216 -13.21 9.92 -3.25
N GLN A 217 -12.23 10.23 -4.12
CA GLN A 217 -11.27 11.30 -3.85
C GLN A 217 -11.95 12.67 -3.71
N ALA A 218 -12.89 12.99 -4.60
CA ALA A 218 -13.62 14.27 -4.54
C ALA A 218 -14.48 14.37 -3.27
N GLU A 219 -15.15 13.30 -2.88
CA GLU A 219 -15.94 13.23 -1.64
C GLU A 219 -15.03 13.37 -0.40
N TYR A 220 -13.89 12.69 -0.40
CA TYR A 220 -12.89 12.81 0.66
C TYR A 220 -12.35 14.25 0.78
N GLU A 221 -11.96 14.89 -0.32
CA GLU A 221 -11.51 16.28 -0.31
C GLU A 221 -12.59 17.24 0.20
N GLN A 222 -13.83 17.04 -0.21
CA GLN A 222 -14.95 17.85 0.26
C GLN A 222 -15.18 17.66 1.76
N MET A 223 -15.14 16.42 2.26
CA MET A 223 -15.25 16.11 3.68
C MET A 223 -14.11 16.77 4.48
N MET A 224 -12.87 16.70 3.99
CA MET A 224 -11.70 17.31 4.63
C MET A 224 -11.84 18.82 4.73
N LYS A 225 -12.24 19.49 3.65
CA LYS A 225 -12.53 20.94 3.63
C LYS A 225 -13.64 21.31 4.61
N SER A 226 -14.71 20.50 4.68
CA SER A 226 -15.80 20.72 5.62
C SER A 226 -15.34 20.60 7.07
N LYS A 227 -14.54 19.57 7.40
CA LYS A 227 -13.99 19.39 8.76
C LYS A 227 -13.04 20.51 9.16
N GLN A 228 -12.18 20.95 8.24
CA GLN A 228 -11.31 22.11 8.48
C GLN A 228 -12.09 23.40 8.75
N ALA A 229 -13.11 23.68 7.94
CA ALA A 229 -13.98 24.84 8.14
C ALA A 229 -14.75 24.77 9.48
N GLN A 230 -15.18 23.56 9.88
CA GLN A 230 -15.82 23.35 11.18
C GLN A 230 -14.83 23.62 12.32
N GLU A 231 -13.60 23.09 12.24
CA GLU A 231 -12.54 23.37 13.23
C GLU A 231 -12.29 24.86 13.41
N GLU A 232 -12.15 25.60 12.30
CA GLU A 232 -11.96 27.07 12.32
C GLU A 232 -13.11 27.78 13.04
N SER A 233 -14.36 27.34 12.79
CA SER A 233 -15.55 27.86 13.48
C SER A 233 -15.53 27.55 14.96
N ASP A 234 -15.23 26.30 15.32
CA ASP A 234 -15.21 25.83 16.71
C ASP A 234 -14.13 26.56 17.55
N ILE A 235 -12.94 26.74 16.96
CA ILE A 235 -11.87 27.54 17.58
C ILE A 235 -12.35 28.96 17.80
N LYS A 236 -12.94 29.60 16.78
CA LYS A 236 -13.40 30.99 16.86
C LYS A 236 -14.42 31.17 17.96
N ASP A 237 -15.38 30.27 18.07
CA ASP A 237 -16.42 30.32 19.13
C ASP A 237 -15.82 30.10 20.52
N TYR A 238 -14.91 29.11 20.63
CA TYR A 238 -14.22 28.81 21.88
C TYR A 238 -13.37 29.98 22.37
N VAL A 239 -12.54 30.57 21.52
CA VAL A 239 -11.65 31.69 21.92
C VAL A 239 -12.44 32.95 22.28
N ALA A 240 -13.52 33.25 21.55
CA ALA A 240 -14.41 34.34 21.86
C ALA A 240 -15.07 34.18 23.23
N LYS A 241 -15.61 32.98 23.49
CA LYS A 241 -16.28 32.64 24.76
C LYS A 241 -15.32 32.71 25.97
N ASN A 242 -14.06 32.31 25.77
CA ASN A 242 -13.06 32.19 26.83
C ASN A 242 -12.12 33.40 26.94
N GLY A 243 -12.36 34.48 26.18
CA GLY A 243 -11.65 35.75 26.28
C GLY A 243 -10.17 35.65 25.86
N PHE A 244 -9.88 34.92 24.79
CA PHE A 244 -8.58 34.97 24.15
C PHE A 244 -8.46 36.19 23.23
N SER A 245 -7.23 36.67 23.07
CA SER A 245 -6.89 37.67 22.06
C SER A 245 -6.78 37.03 20.68
N ALA A 246 -6.39 37.83 19.67
CA ALA A 246 -6.05 37.31 18.33
C ALA A 246 -4.96 36.22 18.44
N PRO A 247 -4.87 35.30 17.46
CA PRO A 247 -3.81 34.31 17.45
C PRO A 247 -2.44 34.95 17.30
N THR A 248 -1.40 34.25 17.72
CA THR A 248 -0.01 34.65 17.44
C THR A 248 0.29 34.55 15.95
N GLU A 249 1.44 35.09 15.49
CA GLU A 249 1.87 34.98 14.10
C GLU A 249 2.01 33.52 13.64
N GLU A 250 2.33 32.61 14.58
CA GLU A 250 2.46 31.18 14.31
C GLU A 250 1.13 30.42 14.33
N GLY A 251 0.01 31.10 14.69
CA GLY A 251 -1.35 30.57 14.58
C GLY A 251 -1.92 29.92 15.85
N ILE A 252 -1.25 29.98 17.00
CA ILE A 252 -1.82 29.53 18.29
C ILE A 252 -2.50 30.69 19.01
N TYR A 253 -3.53 30.38 19.82
CA TYR A 253 -4.11 31.35 20.73
C TYR A 253 -3.48 31.19 22.11
N TYR A 254 -2.96 32.29 22.65
CA TYR A 254 -2.15 32.29 23.86
C TYR A 254 -2.74 33.25 24.91
N LYS A 255 -2.99 32.75 26.11
CA LYS A 255 -3.56 33.53 27.20
C LYS A 255 -2.76 33.30 28.48
N THR A 256 -2.07 34.33 28.96
CA THR A 256 -1.35 34.28 30.23
C THR A 256 -2.36 34.30 31.39
N VAL A 257 -2.33 33.27 32.22
CA VAL A 257 -3.12 33.12 33.45
C VAL A 257 -2.34 33.66 34.65
N LYS A 258 -1.03 33.38 34.69
CA LYS A 258 -0.09 33.87 35.70
C LYS A 258 1.22 34.24 35.02
N LYS A 259 1.72 35.45 35.23
CA LYS A 259 3.01 35.87 34.67
C LYS A 259 4.16 35.16 35.36
N GLY A 260 5.12 34.70 34.56
CA GLY A 260 6.41 34.25 35.02
C GLY A 260 7.37 35.43 35.26
N THR A 261 8.36 35.22 36.09
CA THR A 261 9.41 36.20 36.40
C THR A 261 10.81 35.67 36.15
N GLY A 262 10.93 34.38 35.83
CA GLY A 262 12.18 33.74 35.52
C GLY A 262 12.60 33.92 34.05
N GLU A 263 13.60 33.15 33.61
CA GLU A 263 14.14 33.19 32.28
C GLU A 263 13.18 32.56 31.25
N GLN A 264 13.34 32.97 30.01
CA GLN A 264 12.68 32.35 28.84
C GLN A 264 13.56 31.26 28.27
N PRO A 265 13.03 30.06 27.94
CA PRO A 265 13.81 28.97 27.42
C PRO A 265 14.38 29.28 26.03
N GLN A 266 15.58 28.77 25.80
CA GLN A 266 16.27 28.83 24.52
C GLN A 266 16.20 27.46 23.81
N PRO A 267 16.31 27.43 22.49
CA PRO A 267 16.41 26.17 21.75
C PRO A 267 17.50 25.26 22.35
N MET A 268 17.25 23.95 22.37
CA MET A 268 18.09 22.90 22.89
C MET A 268 18.23 22.88 24.42
N GLN A 269 17.50 23.68 25.18
CA GLN A 269 17.39 23.54 26.63
C GLN A 269 16.27 22.55 27.01
N ASN A 270 16.47 21.86 28.12
CA ASN A 270 15.46 21.01 28.74
C ASN A 270 14.48 21.87 29.53
N VAL A 271 13.20 21.69 29.29
CA VAL A 271 12.12 22.38 29.98
C VAL A 271 11.25 21.38 30.73
N SER A 272 10.91 21.70 31.98
CA SER A 272 10.00 20.89 32.80
C SER A 272 8.71 21.66 33.03
N VAL A 273 7.58 21.03 32.69
CA VAL A 273 6.27 21.66 32.74
C VAL A 273 5.26 20.78 33.49
N HIS A 274 4.29 21.42 34.15
CA HIS A 274 3.02 20.78 34.40
C HIS A 274 2.01 21.19 33.36
N TYR A 275 1.14 20.26 32.97
CA TYR A 275 0.09 20.55 32.00
C TYR A 275 -1.16 19.69 32.18
N THR A 276 -2.25 20.18 31.61
CA THR A 276 -3.48 19.41 31.35
C THR A 276 -3.94 19.71 29.95
N GLY A 277 -4.08 18.66 29.13
CA GLY A 277 -4.55 18.72 27.73
C GLY A 277 -6.02 18.31 27.65
N LYS A 278 -6.82 19.11 26.94
CA LYS A 278 -8.26 18.93 26.76
C LYS A 278 -8.68 19.16 25.32
N LEU A 279 -9.77 18.53 24.92
CA LEU A 279 -10.53 18.92 23.73
C LEU A 279 -11.33 20.20 24.01
N LEU A 280 -11.88 20.84 22.97
CA LEU A 280 -12.68 22.08 23.13
C LEU A 280 -13.96 21.87 24.00
N ASP A 281 -14.48 20.65 24.05
CA ASP A 281 -15.62 20.27 24.89
C ASP A 281 -15.26 20.13 26.37
N GLY A 282 -13.98 20.20 26.72
CA GLY A 282 -13.43 20.06 28.05
C GLY A 282 -13.02 18.66 28.45
N THR A 283 -13.17 17.66 27.55
CA THR A 283 -12.70 16.29 27.77
C THR A 283 -11.18 16.26 27.91
N THR A 284 -10.67 15.86 29.09
CA THR A 284 -9.24 15.72 29.34
C THR A 284 -8.72 14.43 28.69
N PHE A 285 -7.68 14.54 27.87
CA PHE A 285 -7.03 13.38 27.24
C PHE A 285 -5.66 13.07 27.84
N ASP A 286 -4.99 14.04 28.47
CA ASP A 286 -3.69 13.82 29.12
C ASP A 286 -3.42 14.88 30.19
N SER A 287 -2.72 14.50 31.28
CA SER A 287 -2.36 15.40 32.38
C SER A 287 -1.12 14.91 33.13
N SER A 288 -0.12 15.76 33.25
CA SER A 288 1.05 15.50 34.10
C SER A 288 0.70 15.56 35.60
N LEU A 289 -0.36 16.29 35.96
CA LEU A 289 -0.84 16.38 37.34
C LEU A 289 -1.43 15.05 37.78
N ASP A 290 -2.13 14.34 36.92
CA ASP A 290 -2.72 13.03 37.21
C ASP A 290 -1.61 11.95 37.37
N ARG A 291 -0.47 12.11 36.71
CA ARG A 291 0.71 11.25 36.89
C ARG A 291 1.54 11.61 38.12
N GLY A 292 1.33 12.80 38.71
CA GLY A 292 2.04 13.27 39.88
C GLY A 292 3.48 13.73 39.64
N GLU A 293 3.91 13.86 38.40
CA GLU A 293 5.28 14.27 38.00
C GLU A 293 5.28 15.24 36.83
N PRO A 294 6.20 16.22 36.78
CA PRO A 294 6.37 17.10 35.64
C PRO A 294 6.80 16.34 34.40
N PHE A 295 6.39 16.82 33.25
CA PHE A 295 6.87 16.38 31.95
C PHE A 295 8.08 17.21 31.52
N THR A 296 9.17 16.55 31.13
CA THR A 296 10.40 17.21 30.68
C THR A 296 10.71 16.84 29.23
N PHE A 297 11.03 17.84 28.42
CA PHE A 297 11.42 17.66 27.02
C PHE A 297 12.47 18.69 26.62
N THR A 298 13.19 18.47 25.52
CA THR A 298 14.18 19.39 24.97
C THR A 298 13.49 20.28 23.94
N LEU A 299 13.44 21.60 24.20
CA LEU A 299 12.82 22.59 23.29
C LEU A 299 13.56 22.61 21.94
N GLY A 300 12.83 22.51 20.84
CA GLY A 300 13.36 22.51 19.48
C GLY A 300 13.85 21.15 18.97
N ALA A 301 13.70 20.07 19.77
CA ALA A 301 14.07 18.71 19.37
C ALA A 301 12.92 17.91 18.71
N ASN A 302 11.79 18.54 18.43
CA ASN A 302 10.58 17.91 17.86
C ASN A 302 10.07 16.69 18.68
N GLN A 303 10.21 16.76 20.01
CA GLN A 303 9.72 15.72 20.92
C GLN A 303 8.24 15.90 21.27
N VAL A 304 7.68 17.05 20.95
CA VAL A 304 6.29 17.45 21.21
C VAL A 304 5.66 18.02 19.93
N ILE A 305 4.35 18.23 19.97
CA ILE A 305 3.63 18.84 18.82
C ILE A 305 4.14 20.27 18.55
N PRO A 306 4.13 20.75 17.30
CA PRO A 306 4.63 22.09 16.93
C PRO A 306 4.03 23.23 17.78
N GLY A 307 2.73 23.14 18.08
CA GLY A 307 2.08 24.13 18.92
C GLY A 307 2.65 24.24 20.34
N TRP A 308 3.21 23.16 20.89
CA TRP A 308 3.90 23.19 22.17
C TRP A 308 5.27 23.85 22.10
N GLU A 309 6.05 23.54 21.06
CA GLU A 309 7.34 24.21 20.82
C GLU A 309 7.15 25.73 20.78
N ILE A 310 6.10 26.20 20.09
CA ILE A 310 5.76 27.62 19.98
C ILE A 310 5.32 28.17 21.35
N ALA A 311 4.39 27.48 22.03
CA ALA A 311 3.80 27.97 23.28
C ALA A 311 4.85 28.05 24.39
N VAL A 312 5.59 26.97 24.64
CA VAL A 312 6.57 26.88 25.73
C VAL A 312 7.77 27.78 25.43
N GLY A 313 8.20 27.90 24.15
CA GLY A 313 9.25 28.81 23.75
C GLY A 313 8.96 30.31 24.02
N LYS A 314 7.68 30.68 24.20
CA LYS A 314 7.26 32.05 24.57
C LYS A 314 7.14 32.28 26.07
N MET A 315 7.11 31.20 26.90
CA MET A 315 6.89 31.28 28.36
C MET A 315 8.15 31.71 29.10
N HIS A 316 7.91 32.24 30.32
CA HIS A 316 8.97 32.48 31.32
C HIS A 316 8.80 31.48 32.47
N VAL A 317 9.87 31.11 33.15
CA VAL A 317 9.79 30.25 34.34
C VAL A 317 8.85 30.84 35.38
N GLY A 318 7.93 30.01 35.90
CA GLY A 318 6.85 30.38 36.82
C GLY A 318 5.61 30.89 36.11
N GLU A 319 5.60 31.01 34.77
CA GLU A 319 4.41 31.37 34.00
C GLU A 319 3.44 30.23 33.88
N ARG A 320 2.15 30.56 33.94
CA ARG A 320 1.05 29.65 33.61
C ARG A 320 0.20 30.27 32.51
N VAL A 321 -0.05 29.47 31.49
CA VAL A 321 -0.80 29.89 30.30
C VAL A 321 -1.90 28.89 29.98
N THR A 322 -2.96 29.38 29.33
CA THR A 322 -3.87 28.53 28.57
C THR A 322 -3.64 28.80 27.10
N VAL A 323 -3.42 27.75 26.29
CA VAL A 323 -3.22 27.85 24.84
C VAL A 323 -4.26 27.04 24.11
N VAL A 324 -4.74 27.55 22.96
CA VAL A 324 -5.53 26.79 22.01
C VAL A 324 -4.66 26.58 20.78
N ILE A 325 -4.47 25.32 20.42
CA ILE A 325 -3.60 24.88 19.35
C ILE A 325 -4.47 24.26 18.27
N PRO A 326 -4.52 24.84 17.04
CA PRO A 326 -5.19 24.22 15.89
C PRO A 326 -4.64 22.83 15.59
N SER A 327 -5.45 21.97 15.01
CA SER A 327 -5.06 20.59 14.69
C SER A 327 -3.83 20.53 13.77
N SER A 328 -3.66 21.50 12.86
CA SER A 328 -2.50 21.61 11.97
C SER A 328 -1.16 21.77 12.70
N LEU A 329 -1.19 22.27 13.94
CA LEU A 329 -0.02 22.38 14.83
C LEU A 329 -0.02 21.31 15.92
N ALA A 330 -0.90 20.30 15.80
CA ALA A 330 -1.06 19.19 16.73
C ALA A 330 -1.04 17.84 15.98
N TYR A 331 -2.16 17.12 15.93
CA TYR A 331 -2.24 15.78 15.33
C TYR A 331 -2.88 15.75 13.93
N GLY A 332 -3.35 16.91 13.44
CA GLY A 332 -3.83 17.10 12.08
C GLY A 332 -5.05 16.26 11.70
N GLU A 333 -5.09 15.88 10.44
CA GLU A 333 -6.16 15.11 9.83
C GLU A 333 -6.22 13.64 10.27
N ARG A 334 -5.15 13.10 10.86
CA ARG A 334 -5.11 11.71 11.32
C ARG A 334 -5.56 11.54 12.75
N GLY A 335 -5.47 12.62 13.57
CA GLY A 335 -5.70 12.48 15.00
C GLY A 335 -4.66 11.63 15.71
N ASN A 336 -5.03 11.08 16.86
CA ASN A 336 -4.26 10.14 17.68
C ASN A 336 -5.26 9.25 18.42
N TYR A 337 -4.84 8.14 19.07
CA TYR A 337 -5.70 7.16 19.78
C TYR A 337 -6.87 7.76 20.59
N SER A 338 -6.63 8.87 21.30
CA SER A 338 -7.63 9.55 22.15
C SER A 338 -8.08 10.91 21.59
N ILE A 339 -7.55 11.33 20.44
CA ILE A 339 -7.78 12.64 19.83
C ILE A 339 -8.30 12.45 18.43
N PRO A 340 -9.59 12.74 18.15
CA PRO A 340 -10.16 12.62 16.81
C PRO A 340 -9.43 13.46 15.76
N PRO A 341 -9.55 13.14 14.46
CA PRO A 341 -9.09 13.98 13.36
C PRO A 341 -9.63 15.42 13.47
N PHE A 342 -8.81 16.40 13.07
CA PHE A 342 -9.16 17.84 13.05
C PHE A 342 -9.61 18.37 14.42
N SER A 343 -9.04 17.84 15.51
CA SER A 343 -9.35 18.31 16.86
C SER A 343 -8.38 19.39 17.29
N PRO A 344 -8.83 20.63 17.49
CA PRO A 344 -8.04 21.64 18.15
C PRO A 344 -7.90 21.32 19.64
N LEU A 345 -6.75 21.60 20.21
CA LEU A 345 -6.40 21.24 21.57
C LEU A 345 -6.30 22.46 22.48
N VAL A 346 -6.72 22.29 23.71
CA VAL A 346 -6.57 23.29 24.78
C VAL A 346 -5.59 22.74 25.81
N PHE A 347 -4.54 23.48 26.09
CA PHE A 347 -3.60 23.12 27.14
C PHE A 347 -3.51 24.23 28.21
N ASP A 348 -3.63 23.84 29.46
CA ASP A 348 -3.16 24.62 30.60
C ASP A 348 -1.71 24.17 30.85
N ILE A 349 -0.73 25.07 30.73
CA ILE A 349 0.70 24.77 30.89
C ILE A 349 1.31 25.67 31.93
N GLU A 350 2.09 25.12 32.86
CA GLU A 350 2.93 25.87 33.81
C GLU A 350 4.40 25.49 33.60
N LEU A 351 5.25 26.45 33.23
CA LEU A 351 6.69 26.25 33.05
C LEU A 351 7.36 26.35 34.42
N LEU A 352 7.91 25.24 34.86
CA LEU A 352 8.51 25.10 36.21
C LEU A 352 10.02 25.36 36.21
N LYS A 353 10.76 24.88 35.21
CA LYS A 353 12.23 24.83 35.23
C LYS A 353 12.78 24.78 33.82
N ILE A 354 13.97 25.36 33.67
CA ILE A 354 14.83 25.28 32.49
C ILE A 354 16.20 24.73 32.94
N GLU A 355 16.76 23.83 32.15
CA GLU A 355 18.09 23.25 32.37
C GLU A 355 18.82 23.17 31.03
N ASP A 356 20.13 23.38 31.05
CA ASP A 356 20.94 23.14 29.85
C ASP A 356 20.93 21.64 29.51
N ALA A 357 20.85 21.31 28.22
CA ALA A 357 20.97 19.93 27.76
C ALA A 357 22.39 19.43 28.11
N GLN A 358 22.47 18.26 28.73
CA GLN A 358 23.76 17.63 29.08
C GLN A 358 24.43 17.01 27.85
#